data_46949e76cfc1b86f4ae9998fd0c53f38
#
_entry.id   46949e76cfc1b86f4ae9998fd0c53f38
#
_cell.length_a   1.000
_cell.length_b   1.000
_cell.length_c   1.000
_cell.angle_alpha   90.00
_cell.angle_beta   90.00
_cell.angle_gamma   90.00
#
_symmetry.space_group_name_H-M   'P 1'
#
loop_
_entity.id
_entity.type
_entity.pdbx_description
1 polymer ?
#
loop_
_entity_poly.entity_id
_entity_poly.type
_entity_poly.pdbx_seq_one_letter_code
_entity_poly.pdbx_strand_id
1 'polypeptide(L)'
;MQILFSIVMALVTLGVLVTIHEFGHYWVARRCGVRVLRFAIGFGRTLYSWQGRDGTEFALCAIPLGGYVKMLDERDGEAFVTEANRSESFNAQPVRNKLAIVAAGPAANFLLAVMVLFGLFLRGETGLAPVIEAVAVNSVAQQSGLVVGQEVIAVDGQATSTVSGVRFALLKRLGDTGQIDLTVGNALSDVGQRYAIPIVNWLGEAEAPDPAAALGLSLGFLPIRPEVGSLSEGGAAAGAGFEVGDVIIGAAGVPMAQWTDWVEFVRARPNQRFDVLVDRAGSQVTLSVMPQNRNEIGTVGMGVALPEIPDSRIRRQSRGPIEALGAAVNRTYELTIFTFESMWKMVQGLISTKNLSGPIAIAQIAASTAESGFATWLSFLALLSISLGAINLLPIPVLDGGHIVFHVVEGLMGRPVPEQIQIMSFQVGLAAVFTLMMFAIYNDVARL
;
A
#
# COMPACT_ATOMS: atom_id res chain seq x y z
N MET A 1 3.83 16.13 -17.43
CA MET A 1 2.99 14.96 -17.73
C MET A 1 2.80 14.04 -16.52
N GLN A 2 3.83 13.71 -15.77
CA GLN A 2 3.74 12.84 -14.58
C GLN A 2 2.73 13.30 -13.52
N ILE A 3 2.74 14.57 -13.13
CA ILE A 3 1.80 15.10 -12.12
C ILE A 3 0.33 14.92 -12.56
N LEU A 4 0.01 15.21 -13.84
CA LEU A 4 -1.34 15.04 -14.36
C LEU A 4 -1.74 13.55 -14.34
N PHE A 5 -0.83 12.66 -14.72
CA PHE A 5 -1.07 11.21 -14.67
C PHE A 5 -1.33 10.73 -13.24
N SER A 6 -0.54 11.21 -12.25
CA SER A 6 -0.76 10.87 -10.84
C SER A 6 -2.11 11.34 -10.33
N ILE A 7 -2.54 12.55 -10.70
CA ILE A 7 -3.85 13.08 -10.34
C ILE A 7 -4.95 12.20 -10.96
N VAL A 8 -4.85 11.87 -12.25
CA VAL A 8 -5.86 11.04 -12.93
C VAL A 8 -5.95 9.66 -12.29
N MET A 9 -4.80 9.01 -12.02
CA MET A 9 -4.79 7.67 -11.40
C MET A 9 -5.34 7.70 -9.96
N ALA A 10 -5.04 8.75 -9.20
CA ALA A 10 -5.65 8.95 -7.88
C ALA A 10 -7.16 9.09 -7.97
N LEU A 11 -7.68 9.92 -8.88
CA LEU A 11 -9.11 10.15 -9.09
C LEU A 11 -9.83 8.86 -9.52
N VAL A 12 -9.22 8.09 -10.43
CA VAL A 12 -9.78 6.80 -10.86
C VAL A 12 -9.80 5.81 -9.69
N THR A 13 -8.69 5.69 -8.96
CA THR A 13 -8.57 4.75 -7.83
C THR A 13 -9.57 5.08 -6.72
N LEU A 14 -9.58 6.34 -6.26
CA LEU A 14 -10.51 6.78 -5.21
C LEU A 14 -11.96 6.76 -5.70
N GLY A 15 -12.21 7.15 -6.95
CA GLY A 15 -13.53 7.12 -7.57
C GLY A 15 -14.13 5.71 -7.57
N VAL A 16 -13.34 4.70 -7.94
CA VAL A 16 -13.80 3.28 -7.88
C VAL A 16 -14.10 2.88 -6.45
N LEU A 17 -13.18 3.13 -5.50
CA LEU A 17 -13.33 2.73 -4.10
C LEU A 17 -14.56 3.34 -3.45
N VAL A 18 -14.74 4.64 -3.62
CA VAL A 18 -15.88 5.39 -3.04
C VAL A 18 -17.18 4.94 -3.69
N THR A 19 -17.21 4.80 -5.02
CA THR A 19 -18.44 4.36 -5.73
C THR A 19 -18.90 3.00 -5.23
N ILE A 20 -18.00 2.04 -5.05
CA ILE A 20 -18.34 0.70 -4.54
C ILE A 20 -18.80 0.77 -3.08
N HIS A 21 -18.15 1.59 -2.26
CA HIS A 21 -18.53 1.80 -0.87
C HIS A 21 -19.96 2.36 -0.76
N GLU A 22 -20.23 3.47 -1.43
CA GLU A 22 -21.56 4.10 -1.45
C GLU A 22 -22.62 3.18 -2.09
N PHE A 23 -22.23 2.41 -3.11
CA PHE A 23 -23.12 1.43 -3.72
C PHE A 23 -23.54 0.34 -2.74
N GLY A 24 -22.67 -0.06 -1.81
CA GLY A 24 -23.01 -0.97 -0.72
C GLY A 24 -24.19 -0.43 0.11
N HIS A 25 -24.08 0.81 0.60
CA HIS A 25 -25.14 1.47 1.35
C HIS A 25 -26.43 1.59 0.54
N TYR A 26 -26.33 2.08 -0.69
CA TYR A 26 -27.47 2.23 -1.61
C TYR A 26 -28.20 0.92 -1.81
N TRP A 27 -27.46 -0.14 -2.16
CA TRP A 27 -28.06 -1.43 -2.52
C TRP A 27 -28.80 -2.06 -1.34
N VAL A 28 -28.19 -2.04 -0.14
CA VAL A 28 -28.81 -2.63 1.05
C VAL A 28 -29.96 -1.75 1.56
N ALA A 29 -29.83 -0.42 1.52
CA ALA A 29 -30.93 0.50 1.88
C ALA A 29 -32.18 0.21 1.05
N ARG A 30 -32.02 0.07 -0.26
CA ARG A 30 -33.14 -0.28 -1.18
C ARG A 30 -33.74 -1.65 -0.86
N ARG A 31 -32.90 -2.64 -0.52
CA ARG A 31 -33.37 -3.98 -0.10
C ARG A 31 -34.11 -3.99 1.22
N CYS A 32 -33.77 -3.07 2.13
CA CYS A 32 -34.44 -2.86 3.39
C CYS A 32 -35.72 -1.99 3.27
N GLY A 33 -36.09 -1.54 2.06
CA GLY A 33 -37.25 -0.72 1.82
C GLY A 33 -37.04 0.78 2.12
N VAL A 34 -35.80 1.22 2.33
CA VAL A 34 -35.47 2.64 2.54
C VAL A 34 -35.43 3.36 1.19
N ARG A 35 -36.10 4.50 1.13
CA ARG A 35 -36.07 5.35 -0.06
C ARG A 35 -34.76 6.13 -0.10
N VAL A 36 -34.01 5.93 -1.19
CA VAL A 36 -32.80 6.71 -1.46
C VAL A 36 -33.18 7.89 -2.35
N LEU A 37 -32.88 9.10 -1.87
CA LEU A 37 -33.16 10.34 -2.55
C LEU A 37 -32.05 10.69 -3.53
N ARG A 38 -30.79 10.50 -3.12
CA ARG A 38 -29.63 10.84 -3.93
C ARG A 38 -28.47 9.91 -3.67
N PHE A 39 -27.80 9.52 -4.76
CA PHE A 39 -26.52 8.82 -4.78
C PHE A 39 -25.50 9.75 -5.45
N ALA A 40 -24.51 10.23 -4.72
CA ALA A 40 -23.54 11.17 -5.24
C ALA A 40 -22.10 10.63 -5.16
N ILE A 41 -21.37 10.77 -6.27
CA ILE A 41 -19.92 10.55 -6.33
C ILE A 41 -19.28 11.93 -6.28
N GLY A 42 -18.51 12.19 -5.21
CA GLY A 42 -17.91 13.49 -4.94
C GLY A 42 -18.80 14.41 -4.10
N PHE A 43 -18.26 15.61 -3.82
CA PHE A 43 -18.93 16.66 -3.06
C PHE A 43 -19.00 17.96 -3.86
N GLY A 44 -19.79 18.92 -3.35
CA GLY A 44 -19.91 20.27 -3.89
C GLY A 44 -20.87 20.36 -5.06
N ARG A 45 -20.57 21.22 -6.06
CA ARG A 45 -21.48 21.50 -7.17
C ARG A 45 -21.67 20.27 -8.03
N THR A 46 -22.95 19.93 -8.34
CA THR A 46 -23.29 18.88 -9.29
C THR A 46 -22.86 19.28 -10.70
N LEU A 47 -22.05 18.45 -11.33
CA LEU A 47 -21.62 18.60 -12.72
C LEU A 47 -22.58 17.92 -13.66
N TYR A 48 -23.06 16.74 -13.29
CA TYR A 48 -24.00 15.96 -14.06
C TYR A 48 -24.90 15.16 -13.13
N SER A 49 -26.21 15.10 -13.42
CA SER A 49 -27.14 14.24 -12.69
C SER A 49 -28.21 13.66 -13.61
N TRP A 50 -28.71 12.50 -13.19
CA TRP A 50 -29.86 11.83 -13.87
C TRP A 50 -30.71 11.13 -12.81
N GLN A 51 -31.98 10.91 -13.14
CA GLN A 51 -32.88 10.15 -12.29
C GLN A 51 -32.91 8.67 -12.70
N GLY A 52 -32.72 7.79 -11.71
CA GLY A 52 -32.95 6.37 -11.85
C GLY A 52 -34.43 6.02 -11.95
N ARG A 53 -34.71 4.80 -12.36
CA ARG A 53 -36.10 4.29 -12.48
C ARG A 53 -36.82 4.22 -11.12
N ASP A 54 -36.10 4.17 -10.06
CA ASP A 54 -36.57 4.11 -8.66
C ASP A 54 -36.74 5.49 -8.02
N GLY A 55 -36.55 6.56 -8.80
CA GLY A 55 -36.66 7.94 -8.36
C GLY A 55 -35.40 8.48 -7.64
N THR A 56 -34.33 7.68 -7.52
CA THR A 56 -33.04 8.13 -6.97
C THR A 56 -32.34 9.08 -7.95
N GLU A 57 -31.90 10.24 -7.50
CA GLU A 57 -31.01 11.12 -8.24
C GLU A 57 -29.57 10.59 -8.15
N PHE A 58 -28.99 10.20 -9.26
CA PHE A 58 -27.54 9.90 -9.37
C PHE A 58 -26.80 11.15 -9.78
N ALA A 59 -25.78 11.54 -9.04
CA ALA A 59 -25.06 12.78 -9.27
C ALA A 59 -23.54 12.57 -9.28
N LEU A 60 -22.88 13.25 -10.24
CA LEU A 60 -21.44 13.41 -10.27
C LEU A 60 -21.10 14.83 -9.85
N CYS A 61 -20.30 14.98 -8.80
CA CYS A 61 -19.97 16.27 -8.20
C CYS A 61 -18.54 16.71 -8.54
N ALA A 62 -18.26 18.01 -8.36
CA ALA A 62 -17.03 18.66 -8.83
C ALA A 62 -15.79 18.25 -8.02
N ILE A 63 -15.93 17.89 -6.74
CA ILE A 63 -14.83 17.52 -5.85
C ILE A 63 -14.86 16.00 -5.68
N PRO A 64 -13.99 15.23 -6.37
CA PRO A 64 -14.04 13.77 -6.39
C PRO A 64 -13.38 13.13 -5.17
N LEU A 65 -13.53 13.74 -3.99
CA LEU A 65 -13.00 13.28 -2.72
C LEU A 65 -14.12 12.73 -1.86
N GLY A 66 -14.56 11.48 -2.14
CA GLY A 66 -15.63 10.84 -1.40
C GLY A 66 -16.94 10.72 -2.19
N GLY A 67 -18.03 10.42 -1.48
CA GLY A 67 -19.37 10.30 -1.98
C GLY A 67 -20.37 10.31 -0.84
N TYR A 68 -21.66 10.18 -1.14
CA TYR A 68 -22.70 10.00 -0.14
C TYR A 68 -23.98 9.42 -0.74
N VAL A 69 -24.69 8.70 0.11
CA VAL A 69 -26.05 8.23 -0.15
C VAL A 69 -27.01 8.98 0.76
N LYS A 70 -27.84 9.87 0.18
CA LYS A 70 -28.88 10.58 0.91
C LYS A 70 -30.15 9.71 0.95
N MET A 71 -30.46 9.20 2.12
CA MET A 71 -31.67 8.42 2.39
C MET A 71 -32.77 9.34 2.92
N LEU A 72 -34.02 8.90 2.79
CA LEU A 72 -35.15 9.59 3.43
C LEU A 72 -34.98 9.49 4.95
N ASP A 73 -34.89 10.64 5.64
CA ASP A 73 -34.72 10.75 7.09
C ASP A 73 -35.70 11.76 7.66
N GLU A 74 -36.37 11.42 8.77
CA GLU A 74 -37.36 12.29 9.45
C GLU A 74 -36.72 13.57 10.00
N ARG A 75 -35.40 13.55 10.23
CA ARG A 75 -34.62 14.67 10.78
C ARG A 75 -34.10 15.64 9.71
N ASP A 76 -34.22 15.24 8.45
CA ASP A 76 -33.78 16.08 7.34
C ASP A 76 -34.93 17.03 6.94
N GLY A 77 -34.83 18.29 7.36
CA GLY A 77 -35.85 19.32 7.09
C GLY A 77 -36.07 19.62 5.59
N GLU A 78 -35.24 19.12 4.70
CA GLU A 78 -35.39 19.24 3.24
C GLU A 78 -36.28 18.14 2.63
N ALA A 79 -36.42 17.00 3.32
CA ALA A 79 -37.19 15.87 2.85
C ALA A 79 -38.54 15.79 3.57
N PHE A 80 -39.64 16.08 2.88
CA PHE A 80 -40.99 15.94 3.46
C PHE A 80 -41.31 14.46 3.73
N VAL A 81 -41.16 14.04 4.98
CA VAL A 81 -41.67 12.77 5.47
C VAL A 81 -43.15 12.94 5.82
N THR A 82 -44.03 12.25 5.06
CA THR A 82 -45.45 12.16 5.32
C THR A 82 -45.77 10.84 6.01
N GLU A 83 -46.97 10.72 6.63
CA GLU A 83 -47.38 9.43 7.18
C GLU A 83 -47.34 8.28 6.15
N ALA A 84 -47.61 8.59 4.87
CA ALA A 84 -47.63 7.62 3.78
C ALA A 84 -46.23 7.06 3.43
N ASN A 85 -45.14 7.85 3.59
CA ASN A 85 -43.77 7.45 3.25
C ASN A 85 -42.88 7.22 4.44
N ARG A 86 -43.40 7.37 5.66
CA ARG A 86 -42.66 7.21 6.92
C ARG A 86 -41.97 5.85 7.03
N SER A 87 -42.62 4.77 6.57
CA SER A 87 -42.08 3.42 6.57
C SER A 87 -40.84 3.26 5.66
N GLU A 88 -40.65 4.17 4.70
CA GLU A 88 -39.50 4.22 3.79
C GLU A 88 -38.34 5.05 4.37
N SER A 89 -38.51 5.68 5.57
CA SER A 89 -37.47 6.43 6.23
C SER A 89 -36.44 5.52 6.89
N PHE A 90 -35.18 5.92 6.86
CA PHE A 90 -34.07 5.21 7.53
C PHE A 90 -34.32 5.10 9.04
N ASN A 91 -34.81 6.19 9.67
CA ASN A 91 -35.03 6.22 11.13
C ASN A 91 -36.18 5.31 11.57
N ALA A 92 -37.16 5.08 10.74
CA ALA A 92 -38.29 4.18 11.01
C ALA A 92 -37.89 2.69 10.90
N GLN A 93 -36.72 2.39 10.34
CA GLN A 93 -36.27 1.00 10.18
C GLN A 93 -35.92 0.35 11.51
N PRO A 94 -36.15 -0.97 11.65
CA PRO A 94 -35.67 -1.71 12.81
C PRO A 94 -34.14 -1.68 12.84
N VAL A 95 -33.57 -1.75 14.07
CA VAL A 95 -32.11 -1.65 14.31
C VAL A 95 -31.29 -2.59 13.42
N ARG A 96 -31.79 -3.82 13.19
CA ARG A 96 -31.13 -4.78 12.30
C ARG A 96 -30.93 -4.27 10.87
N ASN A 97 -31.93 -3.54 10.33
CA ASN A 97 -31.86 -2.96 9.00
C ASN A 97 -30.89 -1.77 8.97
N LYS A 98 -30.91 -0.90 10.00
CA LYS A 98 -29.97 0.20 10.15
C LYS A 98 -28.53 -0.32 10.19
N LEU A 99 -28.26 -1.34 11.02
CA LEU A 99 -26.95 -1.98 11.09
C LEU A 99 -26.52 -2.59 9.75
N ALA A 100 -27.42 -3.29 9.05
CA ALA A 100 -27.12 -3.87 7.75
C ALA A 100 -26.79 -2.80 6.70
N ILE A 101 -27.54 -1.69 6.68
CA ILE A 101 -27.32 -0.57 5.74
C ILE A 101 -25.96 0.08 6.01
N VAL A 102 -25.65 0.38 7.27
CA VAL A 102 -24.40 1.06 7.62
C VAL A 102 -23.18 0.14 7.41
N ALA A 103 -23.28 -1.15 7.74
CA ALA A 103 -22.20 -2.10 7.52
C ALA A 103 -21.96 -2.43 6.04
N ALA A 104 -22.92 -2.10 5.15
CA ALA A 104 -22.88 -2.50 3.74
C ALA A 104 -21.77 -1.78 2.94
N GLY A 105 -21.43 -0.52 3.28
CA GLY A 105 -20.34 0.21 2.65
C GLY A 105 -18.99 -0.50 2.86
N PRO A 106 -18.55 -0.66 4.11
CA PRO A 106 -17.33 -1.42 4.41
C PRO A 106 -17.35 -2.85 3.83
N ALA A 107 -18.48 -3.54 3.93
CA ALA A 107 -18.64 -4.90 3.37
C ALA A 107 -18.45 -4.93 1.85
N ALA A 108 -18.94 -3.91 1.12
CA ALA A 108 -18.75 -3.79 -0.31
C ALA A 108 -17.27 -3.59 -0.67
N ASN A 109 -16.51 -2.85 0.14
CA ASN A 109 -15.07 -2.69 -0.05
C ASN A 109 -14.31 -4.00 0.17
N PHE A 110 -14.64 -4.77 1.21
CA PHE A 110 -14.04 -6.09 1.39
C PHE A 110 -14.40 -7.04 0.25
N LEU A 111 -15.64 -7.00 -0.24
CA LEU A 111 -16.07 -7.80 -1.37
C LEU A 111 -15.30 -7.42 -2.65
N LEU A 112 -15.12 -6.12 -2.91
CA LEU A 112 -14.29 -5.66 -4.02
C LEU A 112 -12.87 -6.20 -3.92
N ALA A 113 -12.25 -6.11 -2.74
CA ALA A 113 -10.91 -6.62 -2.52
C ALA A 113 -10.81 -8.13 -2.77
N VAL A 114 -11.75 -8.91 -2.26
CA VAL A 114 -11.82 -10.36 -2.52
C VAL A 114 -11.96 -10.64 -4.01
N MET A 115 -12.84 -9.94 -4.72
CA MET A 115 -13.03 -10.13 -6.17
C MET A 115 -11.78 -9.80 -6.97
N VAL A 116 -11.11 -8.71 -6.64
CA VAL A 116 -9.86 -8.29 -7.31
C VAL A 116 -8.75 -9.29 -7.03
N LEU A 117 -8.52 -9.66 -5.77
CA LEU A 117 -7.50 -10.64 -5.39
C LEU A 117 -7.79 -12.01 -5.99
N PHE A 118 -9.04 -12.44 -6.02
CA PHE A 118 -9.45 -13.68 -6.68
C PHE A 118 -9.05 -13.69 -8.16
N GLY A 119 -9.34 -12.61 -8.90
CA GLY A 119 -8.94 -12.48 -10.30
C GLY A 119 -7.42 -12.50 -10.48
N LEU A 120 -6.67 -11.84 -9.60
CA LEU A 120 -5.21 -11.84 -9.62
C LEU A 120 -4.64 -13.25 -9.33
N PHE A 121 -5.17 -13.95 -8.35
CA PHE A 121 -4.73 -15.30 -7.97
C PHE A 121 -5.08 -16.35 -9.01
N LEU A 122 -6.20 -16.19 -9.72
CA LEU A 122 -6.53 -17.03 -10.88
C LEU A 122 -5.57 -16.85 -12.05
N ARG A 123 -5.15 -15.59 -12.29
CA ARG A 123 -4.15 -15.31 -13.33
C ARG A 123 -2.80 -15.93 -13.00
N GLY A 124 -2.55 -16.22 -11.73
CA GLY A 124 -1.28 -16.65 -11.19
C GLY A 124 -0.42 -15.48 -10.73
N GLU A 125 0.19 -15.68 -9.58
CA GLU A 125 1.17 -14.74 -9.03
C GLU A 125 2.57 -15.15 -9.44
N THR A 126 3.37 -14.16 -9.85
CA THR A 126 4.79 -14.34 -10.05
C THR A 126 5.54 -13.53 -8.99
N GLY A 127 6.51 -14.16 -8.34
CA GLY A 127 7.36 -13.51 -7.35
C GLY A 127 8.76 -14.05 -7.39
N LEU A 128 9.69 -13.35 -6.77
CA LEU A 128 11.07 -13.82 -6.61
C LEU A 128 11.16 -14.77 -5.41
N ALA A 129 11.89 -15.86 -5.57
CA ALA A 129 12.25 -16.76 -4.48
C ALA A 129 12.99 -15.96 -3.38
N PRO A 130 12.66 -16.13 -2.09
CA PRO A 130 13.26 -15.38 -1.01
C PRO A 130 14.63 -15.96 -0.60
N VAL A 131 15.54 -16.03 -1.56
CA VAL A 131 16.91 -16.48 -1.33
C VAL A 131 17.73 -15.33 -0.77
N ILE A 132 18.54 -15.63 0.24
CA ILE A 132 19.48 -14.70 0.86
C ILE A 132 20.64 -14.48 -0.10
N GLU A 133 20.70 -13.32 -0.74
CA GLU A 133 21.76 -12.95 -1.68
C GLU A 133 22.95 -12.25 -1.02
N ALA A 134 22.68 -11.53 0.08
CA ALA A 134 23.71 -10.95 0.90
C ALA A 134 23.31 -10.89 2.37
N VAL A 135 24.30 -11.00 3.26
CA VAL A 135 24.17 -10.81 4.69
C VAL A 135 25.13 -9.70 5.10
N ALA A 136 24.61 -8.61 5.65
CA ALA A 136 25.40 -7.46 6.05
C ALA A 136 26.35 -7.81 7.20
N VAL A 137 27.59 -7.30 7.13
CA VAL A 137 28.59 -7.51 8.17
C VAL A 137 28.14 -6.89 9.48
N ASN A 138 28.34 -7.61 10.59
CA ASN A 138 27.90 -7.23 11.94
C ASN A 138 26.36 -7.08 12.11
N SER A 139 25.57 -7.57 11.16
CA SER A 139 24.11 -7.58 11.27
C SER A 139 23.61 -8.64 12.23
N VAL A 140 22.36 -8.47 12.68
CA VAL A 140 21.69 -9.47 13.54
C VAL A 140 21.55 -10.81 12.80
N ALA A 141 21.29 -10.77 11.49
CA ALA A 141 21.21 -11.96 10.63
C ALA A 141 22.55 -12.74 10.61
N GLN A 142 23.69 -12.04 10.46
CA GLN A 142 25.00 -12.66 10.51
C GLN A 142 25.30 -13.28 11.87
N GLN A 143 25.01 -12.54 12.95
CA GLN A 143 25.20 -13.02 14.32
C GLN A 143 24.34 -14.24 14.65
N SER A 144 23.17 -14.34 14.03
CA SER A 144 22.29 -15.52 14.16
C SER A 144 22.73 -16.72 13.31
N GLY A 145 23.76 -16.56 12.46
CA GLY A 145 24.33 -17.65 11.65
C GLY A 145 23.66 -17.85 10.28
N LEU A 146 22.88 -16.87 9.80
CA LEU A 146 22.33 -16.91 8.44
C LEU A 146 23.44 -16.69 7.39
N VAL A 147 23.37 -17.43 6.29
CA VAL A 147 24.38 -17.39 5.23
C VAL A 147 23.74 -17.20 3.85
N VAL A 148 24.54 -16.68 2.93
CA VAL A 148 24.16 -16.50 1.53
C VAL A 148 23.81 -17.83 0.89
N GLY A 149 22.80 -17.84 0.01
CA GLY A 149 22.30 -19.01 -0.72
C GLY A 149 21.20 -19.81 0.00
N GLN A 150 20.90 -19.52 1.27
CA GLN A 150 19.73 -20.08 1.93
C GLN A 150 18.43 -19.44 1.41
N GLU A 151 17.34 -20.20 1.35
CA GLU A 151 15.99 -19.69 1.01
C GLU A 151 15.13 -19.60 2.26
N VAL A 152 14.51 -18.44 2.52
CA VAL A 152 13.58 -18.26 3.65
C VAL A 152 12.26 -18.95 3.29
N ILE A 153 11.92 -20.04 3.97
CA ILE A 153 10.73 -20.85 3.71
C ILE A 153 9.58 -20.55 4.68
N ALA A 154 9.88 -20.00 5.86
CA ALA A 154 8.84 -19.54 6.79
C ALA A 154 9.36 -18.43 7.70
N VAL A 155 8.43 -17.57 8.16
CA VAL A 155 8.64 -16.53 9.18
C VAL A 155 7.61 -16.77 10.29
N ASP A 156 8.06 -16.89 11.53
CA ASP A 156 7.21 -17.21 12.72
C ASP A 156 6.26 -18.41 12.48
N GLY A 157 6.75 -19.43 11.78
CA GLY A 157 5.98 -20.63 11.41
C GLY A 157 5.01 -20.44 10.25
N GLN A 158 4.83 -19.22 9.74
CA GLN A 158 4.02 -18.95 8.54
C GLN A 158 4.86 -19.18 7.28
N ALA A 159 4.44 -20.14 6.45
CA ALA A 159 5.14 -20.45 5.20
C ALA A 159 5.17 -19.27 4.24
N THR A 160 6.33 -19.05 3.62
CA THR A 160 6.57 -17.98 2.65
C THR A 160 7.29 -18.56 1.43
N SER A 161 6.88 -18.18 0.23
CA SER A 161 7.46 -18.67 -1.02
C SER A 161 8.05 -17.56 -1.89
N THR A 162 7.83 -16.30 -1.50
CA THR A 162 8.27 -15.12 -2.26
C THR A 162 8.89 -14.07 -1.35
N VAL A 163 9.75 -13.22 -1.91
CA VAL A 163 10.32 -12.07 -1.21
C VAL A 163 9.23 -11.18 -0.61
N SER A 164 8.15 -10.91 -1.36
CA SER A 164 7.02 -10.10 -0.88
C SER A 164 6.32 -10.76 0.30
N GLY A 165 6.19 -12.10 0.28
CA GLY A 165 5.62 -12.86 1.40
C GLY A 165 6.46 -12.75 2.66
N VAL A 166 7.80 -12.91 2.54
CA VAL A 166 8.73 -12.73 3.66
C VAL A 166 8.65 -11.31 4.22
N ARG A 167 8.74 -10.29 3.34
CA ARG A 167 8.65 -8.89 3.76
C ARG A 167 7.35 -8.60 4.52
N PHE A 168 6.22 -9.10 4.01
CA PHE A 168 4.92 -8.90 4.67
C PHE A 168 4.86 -9.60 6.04
N ALA A 169 5.36 -10.83 6.14
CA ALA A 169 5.40 -11.56 7.41
C ALA A 169 6.30 -10.83 8.44
N LEU A 170 7.42 -10.29 8.00
CA LEU A 170 8.30 -9.46 8.84
C LEU A 170 7.62 -8.15 9.25
N LEU A 171 6.88 -7.47 8.36
CA LEU A 171 6.18 -6.23 8.68
C LEU A 171 5.13 -6.40 9.80
N LYS A 172 4.55 -7.59 9.97
CA LYS A 172 3.65 -7.86 11.09
C LYS A 172 4.32 -7.69 12.47
N ARG A 173 5.65 -7.74 12.52
CA ARG A 173 6.46 -7.62 13.74
C ARG A 173 6.90 -6.18 14.07
N LEU A 174 6.46 -5.19 13.26
CA LEU A 174 6.77 -3.77 13.51
C LEU A 174 6.39 -3.36 14.94
N GLY A 175 7.31 -2.68 15.63
CA GLY A 175 7.14 -2.21 17.01
C GLY A 175 7.25 -3.31 18.07
N ASP A 176 7.45 -4.56 17.71
CA ASP A 176 7.53 -5.68 18.67
C ASP A 176 8.92 -5.79 19.31
N THR A 177 8.93 -6.39 20.49
CA THR A 177 10.13 -6.82 21.21
C THR A 177 10.02 -8.32 21.45
N GLY A 178 11.13 -9.05 21.28
CA GLY A 178 11.19 -10.50 21.45
C GLY A 178 12.11 -11.15 20.44
N GLN A 179 11.62 -12.12 19.68
CA GLN A 179 12.38 -12.78 18.62
C GLN A 179 11.53 -13.01 17.38
N ILE A 180 12.16 -13.01 16.23
CA ILE A 180 11.58 -13.47 14.95
C ILE A 180 12.20 -14.82 14.63
N ASP A 181 11.36 -15.83 14.36
CA ASP A 181 11.80 -17.15 13.96
C ASP A 181 11.83 -17.26 12.44
N LEU A 182 13.04 -17.28 11.86
CA LEU A 182 13.22 -17.57 10.44
C LEU A 182 13.51 -19.05 10.24
N THR A 183 12.70 -19.71 9.42
CA THR A 183 13.02 -21.06 8.93
C THR A 183 13.60 -20.93 7.53
N VAL A 184 14.80 -21.45 7.32
CA VAL A 184 15.47 -21.43 6.03
C VAL A 184 15.72 -22.83 5.52
N GLY A 185 15.57 -23.03 4.22
CA GLY A 185 15.93 -24.27 3.51
C GLY A 185 17.23 -24.07 2.76
N ASN A 186 17.96 -25.16 2.56
CA ASN A 186 19.05 -25.24 1.59
C ASN A 186 18.54 -25.93 0.33
N ALA A 187 18.99 -25.50 -0.85
CA ALA A 187 18.65 -26.12 -2.13
C ALA A 187 18.96 -27.64 -2.19
N LEU A 188 19.65 -28.17 -1.20
CA LEU A 188 20.14 -29.56 -1.09
C LEU A 188 19.49 -30.37 0.03
N SER A 189 18.62 -29.78 0.88
CA SER A 189 17.96 -30.48 1.99
C SER A 189 16.53 -30.02 2.20
N ASP A 190 15.60 -30.96 2.26
CA ASP A 190 14.16 -30.71 2.60
C ASP A 190 13.95 -30.34 4.08
N VAL A 191 15.01 -30.31 4.88
CA VAL A 191 14.92 -29.99 6.32
C VAL A 191 15.19 -28.52 6.52
N GLY A 192 14.14 -27.78 6.89
CA GLY A 192 14.26 -26.38 7.27
C GLY A 192 15.02 -26.20 8.59
N GLN A 193 16.05 -25.33 8.60
CA GLN A 193 16.76 -24.93 9.80
C GLN A 193 16.13 -23.64 10.36
N ARG A 194 15.83 -23.64 11.67
CA ARG A 194 15.22 -22.50 12.35
C ARG A 194 16.27 -21.63 13.01
N TYR A 195 16.15 -20.32 12.81
CA TYR A 195 17.00 -19.31 13.41
C TYR A 195 16.14 -18.32 14.19
N ALA A 196 16.44 -18.13 15.47
CA ALA A 196 15.77 -17.15 16.33
C ALA A 196 16.55 -15.83 16.29
N ILE A 197 15.94 -14.78 15.78
CA ILE A 197 16.55 -13.46 15.64
C ILE A 197 15.98 -12.53 16.70
N PRO A 198 16.79 -12.02 17.66
CA PRO A 198 16.30 -11.12 18.69
C PRO A 198 15.96 -9.76 18.10
N ILE A 199 14.85 -9.17 18.55
CA ILE A 199 14.37 -7.85 18.16
C ILE A 199 13.97 -7.03 19.38
N VAL A 200 14.16 -5.70 19.34
CA VAL A 200 13.74 -4.78 20.40
C VAL A 200 13.14 -3.54 19.75
N ASN A 201 11.87 -3.23 20.07
CA ASN A 201 11.11 -2.13 19.46
C ASN A 201 11.40 -2.03 17.96
N TRP A 202 11.22 -3.18 17.29
CA TRP A 202 11.81 -3.39 15.98
C TRP A 202 11.16 -2.49 14.93
N LEU A 203 11.97 -1.62 14.31
CA LEU A 203 11.54 -0.66 13.30
C LEU A 203 10.39 0.27 13.73
N GLY A 204 10.10 0.41 15.02
CA GLY A 204 9.00 1.22 15.52
C GLY A 204 9.11 2.69 15.10
N GLU A 205 10.32 3.25 15.07
CA GLU A 205 10.58 4.64 14.69
C GLU A 205 10.96 4.83 13.21
N ALA A 206 11.14 3.72 12.46
CA ALA A 206 11.57 3.79 11.07
C ALA A 206 10.48 4.36 10.16
N GLU A 207 10.87 5.27 9.28
CA GLU A 207 10.03 5.76 8.18
C GLU A 207 10.21 4.86 6.96
N ALA A 208 9.12 4.37 6.36
CA ALA A 208 9.12 3.44 5.23
C ALA A 208 10.10 2.25 5.42
N PRO A 209 9.91 1.43 6.48
CA PRO A 209 10.87 0.41 6.86
C PRO A 209 11.04 -0.67 5.79
N ASP A 210 12.31 -1.03 5.49
CA ASP A 210 12.64 -2.28 4.81
C ASP A 210 12.97 -3.35 5.87
N PRO A 211 12.05 -4.27 6.13
CA PRO A 211 12.22 -5.23 7.21
C PRO A 211 13.32 -6.27 6.95
N ALA A 212 13.60 -6.60 5.68
CA ALA A 212 14.70 -7.51 5.36
C ALA A 212 16.06 -6.83 5.54
N ALA A 213 16.20 -5.60 5.03
CA ALA A 213 17.42 -4.82 5.19
C ALA A 213 17.72 -4.50 6.67
N ALA A 214 16.70 -4.29 7.50
CA ALA A 214 16.87 -4.06 8.94
C ALA A 214 17.45 -5.28 9.70
N LEU A 215 17.18 -6.48 9.22
CA LEU A 215 17.86 -7.70 9.71
C LEU A 215 19.27 -7.85 9.13
N GLY A 216 19.63 -7.05 8.13
CA GLY A 216 20.87 -7.18 7.37
C GLY A 216 20.79 -8.20 6.24
N LEU A 217 19.56 -8.49 5.74
CA LEU A 217 19.33 -9.45 4.66
C LEU A 217 18.99 -8.73 3.35
N SER A 218 19.64 -9.14 2.26
CA SER A 218 19.22 -8.86 0.89
C SER A 218 18.57 -10.11 0.34
N LEU A 219 17.28 -10.02 -0.04
CA LEU A 219 16.47 -11.16 -0.49
C LEU A 219 16.13 -11.06 -1.97
N GLY A 220 16.38 -12.12 -2.73
CA GLY A 220 15.88 -12.35 -4.08
C GLY A 220 16.47 -11.47 -5.19
N PHE A 221 17.20 -10.43 -4.86
CA PHE A 221 17.88 -9.57 -5.81
C PHE A 221 19.37 -9.88 -5.80
N LEU A 222 19.87 -10.40 -6.90
CA LEU A 222 21.31 -10.49 -7.10
C LEU A 222 21.92 -9.09 -6.96
N PRO A 223 23.10 -8.96 -6.31
CA PRO A 223 23.83 -7.71 -6.33
C PRO A 223 24.00 -7.26 -7.78
N ILE A 224 23.49 -6.08 -8.09
CA ILE A 224 23.56 -5.56 -9.45
C ILE A 224 25.01 -5.15 -9.71
N ARG A 225 25.69 -5.87 -10.60
CA ARG A 225 27.04 -5.54 -11.04
C ARG A 225 27.05 -4.13 -11.64
N PRO A 226 28.10 -3.35 -11.45
CA PRO A 226 28.18 -2.00 -11.99
C PRO A 226 28.51 -2.03 -13.48
N GLU A 227 27.65 -2.67 -14.26
CA GLU A 227 27.75 -2.82 -15.72
C GLU A 227 26.85 -1.82 -16.43
N VAL A 228 27.38 -1.13 -17.42
CA VAL A 228 26.66 -0.12 -18.21
C VAL A 228 25.69 -0.82 -19.17
N GLY A 229 24.37 -0.65 -18.92
CA GLY A 229 23.32 -1.22 -19.76
C GLY A 229 22.77 -0.25 -20.81
N SER A 230 22.85 1.06 -20.54
CA SER A 230 22.40 2.07 -21.49
C SER A 230 23.12 3.41 -21.27
N LEU A 231 23.21 4.21 -22.31
CA LEU A 231 23.78 5.55 -22.28
C LEU A 231 22.78 6.55 -22.85
N SER A 232 22.59 7.67 -22.14
CA SER A 232 21.75 8.77 -22.62
C SER A 232 22.53 9.61 -23.65
N GLU A 233 21.90 9.94 -24.79
CA GLU A 233 22.47 10.86 -25.76
C GLU A 233 22.77 12.21 -25.12
N GLY A 234 24.00 12.72 -25.30
CA GLY A 234 24.46 13.96 -24.68
C GLY A 234 24.73 13.86 -23.17
N GLY A 235 24.67 12.67 -22.58
CA GLY A 235 25.05 12.43 -21.18
C GLY A 235 26.56 12.52 -20.98
N ALA A 236 26.98 12.88 -19.74
CA ALA A 236 28.41 13.00 -19.40
C ALA A 236 29.18 11.70 -19.62
N ALA A 237 28.53 10.54 -19.41
CA ALA A 237 29.13 9.22 -19.63
C ALA A 237 29.41 8.96 -21.14
N ALA A 238 28.43 9.24 -22.00
CA ALA A 238 28.63 9.11 -23.46
C ALA A 238 29.76 10.02 -23.96
N GLY A 239 29.81 11.27 -23.45
CA GLY A 239 30.90 12.22 -23.76
C GLY A 239 32.27 11.81 -23.21
N ALA A 240 32.31 11.03 -22.16
CA ALA A 240 33.54 10.50 -21.56
C ALA A 240 34.04 9.19 -22.23
N GLY A 241 33.30 8.63 -23.18
CA GLY A 241 33.67 7.45 -23.93
C GLY A 241 33.30 6.12 -23.24
N PHE A 242 32.32 6.12 -22.35
CA PHE A 242 31.74 4.86 -21.85
C PHE A 242 30.99 4.13 -22.97
N GLU A 243 30.99 2.82 -22.92
CA GLU A 243 30.27 1.96 -23.84
C GLU A 243 29.33 1.02 -23.06
N VAL A 244 28.26 0.56 -23.72
CA VAL A 244 27.37 -0.47 -23.17
C VAL A 244 28.17 -1.76 -23.02
N GLY A 245 28.08 -2.38 -21.83
CA GLY A 245 28.87 -3.56 -21.46
C GLY A 245 30.13 -3.23 -20.63
N ASP A 246 30.51 -1.96 -20.47
CA ASP A 246 31.59 -1.58 -19.53
C ASP A 246 31.24 -1.97 -18.10
N VAL A 247 32.11 -2.68 -17.41
CA VAL A 247 31.96 -2.99 -15.98
C VAL A 247 32.83 -2.03 -15.18
N ILE A 248 32.23 -1.21 -14.33
CA ILE A 248 32.94 -0.23 -13.51
C ILE A 248 33.64 -0.96 -12.36
N ILE A 249 34.99 -0.97 -12.37
CA ILE A 249 35.81 -1.60 -11.33
C ILE A 249 36.03 -0.64 -10.16
N GLY A 250 36.23 0.66 -10.47
CA GLY A 250 36.53 1.66 -9.47
C GLY A 250 36.44 3.09 -9.99
N ALA A 251 36.26 4.04 -9.09
CA ALA A 251 36.19 5.48 -9.39
C ALA A 251 37.04 6.26 -8.39
N ALA A 252 37.94 7.13 -8.89
CA ALA A 252 38.90 7.90 -8.09
C ALA A 252 39.67 7.02 -7.07
N GLY A 253 40.02 5.80 -7.43
CA GLY A 253 40.74 4.85 -6.57
C GLY A 253 39.85 4.10 -5.55
N VAL A 254 38.54 4.36 -5.52
CA VAL A 254 37.58 3.62 -4.65
C VAL A 254 37.00 2.45 -5.46
N PRO A 255 37.07 1.20 -4.97
CA PRO A 255 36.45 0.06 -5.62
C PRO A 255 34.93 0.20 -5.68
N MET A 256 34.32 -0.22 -6.79
CA MET A 256 32.87 -0.27 -7.00
C MET A 256 32.44 -1.73 -7.09
N ALA A 257 31.86 -2.26 -6.02
CA ALA A 257 31.40 -3.65 -6.00
C ALA A 257 30.00 -3.81 -6.60
N GLN A 258 29.16 -2.81 -6.45
CA GLN A 258 27.76 -2.81 -6.88
C GLN A 258 27.40 -1.50 -7.60
N TRP A 259 26.32 -1.57 -8.39
CA TRP A 259 25.79 -0.38 -9.06
C TRP A 259 25.37 0.74 -8.09
N THR A 260 24.87 0.37 -6.91
CA THR A 260 24.52 1.33 -5.85
C THR A 260 25.70 2.16 -5.38
N ASP A 261 26.88 1.54 -5.23
CA ASP A 261 28.11 2.24 -4.83
C ASP A 261 28.47 3.30 -5.88
N TRP A 262 28.35 2.95 -7.16
CA TRP A 262 28.55 3.88 -8.27
C TRP A 262 27.56 5.03 -8.27
N VAL A 263 26.28 4.75 -8.07
CA VAL A 263 25.23 5.78 -8.03
C VAL A 263 25.47 6.77 -6.88
N GLU A 264 25.76 6.29 -5.67
CA GLU A 264 26.05 7.14 -4.52
C GLU A 264 27.31 7.97 -4.75
N PHE A 265 28.35 7.36 -5.29
CA PHE A 265 29.60 8.04 -5.58
C PHE A 265 29.42 9.19 -6.57
N VAL A 266 28.67 8.99 -7.64
CA VAL A 266 28.37 10.00 -8.66
C VAL A 266 27.47 11.11 -8.11
N ARG A 267 26.41 10.74 -7.38
CA ARG A 267 25.44 11.70 -6.81
C ARG A 267 26.12 12.71 -5.88
N ALA A 268 27.07 12.27 -5.09
CA ALA A 268 27.81 13.10 -4.14
C ALA A 268 28.81 14.07 -4.80
N ARG A 269 29.04 14.01 -6.13
CA ARG A 269 30.12 14.74 -6.83
C ARG A 269 29.63 15.51 -8.07
N PRO A 270 28.63 16.40 -7.95
CA PRO A 270 28.21 17.24 -9.07
C PRO A 270 29.38 18.16 -9.52
N ASN A 271 29.59 18.27 -10.82
CA ASN A 271 30.63 19.10 -11.46
C ASN A 271 32.07 18.78 -11.04
N GLN A 272 32.34 17.64 -10.40
CA GLN A 272 33.68 17.20 -10.03
C GLN A 272 34.16 16.16 -11.05
N ARG A 273 35.31 16.41 -11.68
CA ARG A 273 35.92 15.46 -12.59
C ARG A 273 36.69 14.39 -11.82
N PHE A 274 36.54 13.14 -12.22
CA PHE A 274 37.29 12.01 -11.66
C PHE A 274 37.50 10.92 -12.70
N ASP A 275 38.53 10.09 -12.45
CA ASP A 275 38.84 8.95 -13.31
C ASP A 275 38.09 7.71 -12.87
N VAL A 276 37.62 6.93 -13.83
CA VAL A 276 36.87 5.69 -13.64
C VAL A 276 37.61 4.57 -14.36
N LEU A 277 37.93 3.52 -13.64
CA LEU A 277 38.50 2.30 -14.20
C LEU A 277 37.36 1.35 -14.56
N VAL A 278 37.26 0.99 -15.83
CA VAL A 278 36.31 0.03 -16.36
C VAL A 278 36.98 -1.17 -16.92
N ASP A 279 36.34 -2.33 -16.86
CA ASP A 279 36.65 -3.52 -17.64
C ASP A 279 35.79 -3.51 -18.91
N ARG A 280 36.44 -3.38 -20.06
CA ARG A 280 35.80 -3.43 -21.37
C ARG A 280 36.24 -4.71 -22.07
N ALA A 281 35.40 -5.72 -22.08
CA ALA A 281 35.64 -7.02 -22.67
C ALA A 281 37.00 -7.65 -22.27
N GLY A 282 37.36 -7.60 -20.98
CA GLY A 282 38.58 -8.14 -20.42
C GLY A 282 39.78 -7.19 -20.45
N SER A 283 39.63 -5.98 -20.98
CA SER A 283 40.66 -4.95 -21.01
C SER A 283 40.32 -3.79 -20.06
N GLN A 284 41.27 -3.43 -19.21
CA GLN A 284 41.07 -2.28 -18.31
C GLN A 284 41.29 -0.96 -19.06
N VAL A 285 40.30 -0.09 -19.00
CA VAL A 285 40.31 1.25 -19.61
C VAL A 285 40.03 2.29 -18.54
N THR A 286 40.82 3.36 -18.53
CA THR A 286 40.56 4.50 -17.63
C THR A 286 39.86 5.59 -18.43
N LEU A 287 38.68 6.00 -17.94
CA LEU A 287 37.84 7.06 -18.52
C LEU A 287 37.73 8.21 -17.53
N SER A 288 37.76 9.45 -18.02
CA SER A 288 37.61 10.65 -17.17
C SER A 288 36.23 11.25 -17.36
N VAL A 289 35.42 11.26 -16.31
CA VAL A 289 34.04 11.75 -16.35
C VAL A 289 33.81 12.92 -15.39
N MET A 290 32.94 13.85 -15.78
CA MET A 290 32.49 14.95 -14.94
C MET A 290 30.97 14.91 -14.87
N PRO A 291 30.37 14.50 -13.74
CA PRO A 291 28.93 14.47 -13.57
C PRO A 291 28.30 15.85 -13.74
N GLN A 292 27.20 15.91 -14.48
CA GLN A 292 26.39 17.13 -14.61
C GLN A 292 25.66 17.41 -13.29
N ASN A 293 25.56 18.67 -12.91
CA ASN A 293 24.76 19.08 -11.77
C ASN A 293 23.28 19.18 -12.17
N ARG A 294 22.43 18.37 -11.55
CA ARG A 294 20.96 18.49 -11.63
C ARG A 294 20.42 18.57 -10.21
N ASN A 295 19.95 19.74 -9.81
CA ASN A 295 19.39 19.98 -8.47
C ASN A 295 20.36 19.55 -7.34
N GLU A 296 21.61 19.99 -7.42
CA GLU A 296 22.69 19.67 -6.48
C GLU A 296 23.15 18.19 -6.47
N ILE A 297 22.64 17.39 -7.39
CA ILE A 297 22.97 15.96 -7.51
C ILE A 297 23.77 15.74 -8.80
N GLY A 298 24.89 15.00 -8.68
CA GLY A 298 25.68 14.57 -9.82
C GLY A 298 24.95 13.52 -10.66
N THR A 299 24.92 13.72 -12.00
CA THR A 299 24.35 12.74 -12.94
C THR A 299 25.27 12.55 -14.13
N VAL A 300 25.37 11.33 -14.64
CA VAL A 300 26.24 10.99 -15.80
C VAL A 300 25.45 10.50 -17.01
N GLY A 301 24.16 10.22 -16.87
CA GLY A 301 23.32 9.78 -17.97
C GLY A 301 23.65 8.36 -18.45
N MET A 302 23.77 7.42 -17.53
CA MET A 302 23.88 5.99 -17.84
C MET A 302 22.88 5.17 -17.02
N GLY A 303 22.43 4.06 -17.59
CA GLY A 303 21.62 3.04 -16.91
C GLY A 303 22.39 1.75 -16.73
N VAL A 304 21.97 0.97 -15.74
CA VAL A 304 22.60 -0.32 -15.40
C VAL A 304 22.12 -1.44 -16.35
N ALA A 305 22.97 -2.41 -16.62
CA ALA A 305 22.57 -3.69 -17.18
C ALA A 305 21.91 -4.53 -16.07
N LEU A 306 20.62 -4.79 -16.21
CA LEU A 306 19.93 -5.66 -15.25
C LEU A 306 20.29 -7.12 -15.53
N PRO A 307 20.70 -7.89 -14.52
CA PRO A 307 20.97 -9.32 -14.71
C PRO A 307 19.68 -10.04 -15.10
N GLU A 308 19.79 -11.01 -15.99
CA GLU A 308 18.69 -11.93 -16.26
C GLU A 308 18.39 -12.74 -14.98
N ILE A 309 17.12 -12.70 -14.57
CA ILE A 309 16.67 -13.47 -13.40
C ILE A 309 16.49 -14.93 -13.84
N PRO A 310 17.28 -15.88 -13.31
CA PRO A 310 17.10 -17.28 -13.65
C PRO A 310 15.68 -17.78 -13.36
N ASP A 311 15.11 -18.61 -14.22
CA ASP A 311 13.76 -19.18 -14.00
C ASP A 311 13.65 -19.94 -12.67
N SER A 312 14.74 -20.51 -12.17
CA SER A 312 14.80 -21.16 -10.86
C SER A 312 14.52 -20.21 -9.68
N ARG A 313 14.70 -18.90 -9.89
CA ARG A 313 14.41 -17.85 -8.91
C ARG A 313 13.01 -17.27 -9.03
N ILE A 314 12.28 -17.63 -10.09
CA ILE A 314 10.91 -17.17 -10.31
C ILE A 314 9.95 -18.19 -9.69
N ARG A 315 9.17 -17.76 -8.72
CA ARG A 315 8.08 -18.53 -8.15
C ARG A 315 6.79 -18.17 -8.87
N ARG A 316 6.23 -19.12 -9.59
CA ARG A 316 4.91 -18.99 -10.23
C ARG A 316 3.92 -19.81 -9.44
N GLN A 317 2.97 -19.14 -8.82
CA GLN A 317 1.87 -19.78 -8.08
C GLN A 317 0.60 -19.71 -8.92
N SER A 318 0.26 -20.81 -9.58
CA SER A 318 -1.06 -20.99 -10.22
C SER A 318 -1.98 -21.71 -9.25
N ARG A 319 -3.17 -21.14 -9.02
CA ARG A 319 -4.17 -21.70 -8.12
C ARG A 319 -5.43 -22.05 -8.90
N GLY A 320 -6.05 -23.18 -8.56
CA GLY A 320 -7.39 -23.50 -9.03
C GLY A 320 -8.44 -22.50 -8.50
N PRO A 321 -9.63 -22.42 -9.11
CA PRO A 321 -10.63 -21.43 -8.72
C PRO A 321 -11.01 -21.44 -7.23
N ILE A 322 -11.16 -22.63 -6.63
CA ILE A 322 -11.52 -22.76 -5.20
C ILE A 322 -10.35 -22.31 -4.31
N GLU A 323 -9.13 -22.70 -4.66
CA GLU A 323 -7.92 -22.30 -3.93
C GLU A 323 -7.68 -20.79 -4.05
N ALA A 324 -7.89 -20.21 -5.24
CA ALA A 324 -7.76 -18.78 -5.48
C ALA A 324 -8.78 -17.99 -4.64
N LEU A 325 -10.03 -18.45 -4.55
CA LEU A 325 -11.04 -17.80 -3.72
C LEU A 325 -10.68 -17.90 -2.23
N GLY A 326 -10.27 -19.09 -1.76
CA GLY A 326 -9.81 -19.25 -0.39
C GLY A 326 -8.62 -18.36 -0.04
N ALA A 327 -7.63 -18.28 -0.95
CA ALA A 327 -6.48 -17.39 -0.80
C ALA A 327 -6.88 -15.91 -0.79
N ALA A 328 -7.82 -15.47 -1.64
CA ALA A 328 -8.31 -14.10 -1.67
C ALA A 328 -9.01 -13.70 -0.37
N VAL A 329 -9.88 -14.57 0.14
CA VAL A 329 -10.55 -14.33 1.43
C VAL A 329 -9.54 -14.28 2.57
N ASN A 330 -8.62 -15.26 2.62
CA ASN A 330 -7.58 -15.30 3.67
C ASN A 330 -6.68 -14.04 3.60
N ARG A 331 -6.25 -13.65 2.41
CA ARG A 331 -5.42 -12.45 2.23
C ARG A 331 -6.15 -11.18 2.65
N THR A 332 -7.44 -11.06 2.32
CA THR A 332 -8.28 -9.94 2.76
C THR A 332 -8.37 -9.89 4.28
N TYR A 333 -8.60 -11.04 4.91
CA TYR A 333 -8.64 -11.16 6.38
C TYR A 333 -7.29 -10.77 7.01
N GLU A 334 -6.17 -11.34 6.54
CA GLU A 334 -4.82 -11.02 7.05
C GLU A 334 -4.49 -9.53 6.96
N LEU A 335 -4.79 -8.90 5.82
CA LEU A 335 -4.55 -7.46 5.63
C LEU A 335 -5.46 -6.60 6.50
N THR A 336 -6.69 -7.04 6.74
CA THR A 336 -7.63 -6.37 7.66
C THR A 336 -7.10 -6.39 9.09
N ILE A 337 -6.70 -7.57 9.59
CA ILE A 337 -6.11 -7.71 10.93
C ILE A 337 -4.83 -6.89 11.04
N PHE A 338 -3.93 -6.99 10.06
CA PHE A 338 -2.71 -6.19 10.01
C PHE A 338 -2.99 -4.68 10.08
N THR A 339 -4.03 -4.20 9.39
CA THR A 339 -4.43 -2.79 9.44
C THR A 339 -4.85 -2.37 10.85
N PHE A 340 -5.72 -3.17 11.52
CA PHE A 340 -6.15 -2.88 12.89
C PHE A 340 -4.99 -2.96 13.89
N GLU A 341 -4.14 -3.98 13.80
CA GLU A 341 -2.96 -4.12 14.67
C GLU A 341 -1.98 -2.97 14.49
N SER A 342 -1.71 -2.56 13.25
CA SER A 342 -0.82 -1.44 12.96
C SER A 342 -1.37 -0.13 13.52
N MET A 343 -2.67 0.12 13.38
CA MET A 343 -3.33 1.29 13.96
C MET A 343 -3.29 1.26 15.49
N TRP A 344 -3.52 0.10 16.10
CA TRP A 344 -3.46 -0.06 17.53
C TRP A 344 -2.03 0.16 18.07
N LYS A 345 -1.01 -0.43 17.43
CA LYS A 345 0.40 -0.19 17.77
C LYS A 345 0.80 1.28 17.59
N MET A 346 0.23 1.96 16.60
CA MET A 346 0.45 3.40 16.39
C MET A 346 -0.16 4.24 17.54
N VAL A 347 -1.36 3.90 18.01
CA VAL A 347 -1.99 4.54 19.18
C VAL A 347 -1.18 4.30 20.46
N GLN A 348 -0.56 3.13 20.59
CA GLN A 348 0.32 2.81 21.71
C GLN A 348 1.72 3.49 21.61
N GLY A 349 2.02 4.15 20.49
CA GLY A 349 3.34 4.76 20.25
C GLY A 349 4.45 3.77 19.91
N LEU A 350 4.11 2.52 19.59
CA LEU A 350 5.06 1.48 19.18
C LEU A 350 5.48 1.60 17.72
N ILE A 351 4.65 2.25 16.89
CA ILE A 351 4.93 2.53 15.49
C ILE A 351 4.80 4.04 15.27
N SER A 352 5.74 4.60 14.52
CA SER A 352 5.75 6.03 14.21
C SER A 352 4.52 6.43 13.38
N THR A 353 3.85 7.48 13.80
CA THR A 353 2.75 8.11 13.06
C THR A 353 3.22 8.73 11.74
N LYS A 354 4.52 8.92 11.54
CA LYS A 354 5.11 9.34 10.28
C LYS A 354 4.89 8.31 9.15
N ASN A 355 4.58 7.05 9.48
CA ASN A 355 4.21 6.03 8.49
C ASN A 355 2.79 6.21 7.91
N LEU A 356 2.00 7.15 8.43
CA LEU A 356 0.72 7.52 7.83
C LEU A 356 0.95 8.21 6.49
N SER A 357 0.44 7.59 5.44
CA SER A 357 0.44 8.15 4.08
C SER A 357 -0.78 9.05 3.89
N GLY A 358 -0.55 10.24 3.36
CA GLY A 358 -1.61 11.17 3.01
C GLY A 358 -2.05 11.06 1.55
N PRO A 359 -2.92 11.97 1.10
CA PRO A 359 -3.47 11.95 -0.26
C PRO A 359 -2.40 12.04 -1.36
N ILE A 360 -1.29 12.76 -1.11
CA ILE A 360 -0.22 12.95 -2.09
C ILE A 360 0.54 11.63 -2.29
N ALA A 361 0.92 10.95 -1.21
CA ALA A 361 1.57 9.65 -1.29
C ALA A 361 0.68 8.60 -1.96
N ILE A 362 -0.63 8.57 -1.63
CA ILE A 362 -1.59 7.67 -2.29
C ILE A 362 -1.63 7.93 -3.80
N ALA A 363 -1.64 9.20 -4.22
CA ALA A 363 -1.65 9.55 -5.63
C ALA A 363 -0.37 9.12 -6.36
N GLN A 364 0.79 9.29 -5.73
CA GLN A 364 2.08 8.85 -6.27
C GLN A 364 2.15 7.32 -6.40
N ILE A 365 1.70 6.59 -5.37
CA ILE A 365 1.68 5.13 -5.39
C ILE A 365 0.68 4.62 -6.44
N ALA A 366 -0.50 5.24 -6.57
CA ALA A 366 -1.47 4.89 -7.61
C ALA A 366 -0.88 5.02 -9.01
N ALA A 367 -0.14 6.10 -9.27
CA ALA A 367 0.53 6.32 -10.55
C ALA A 367 1.66 5.30 -10.79
N SER A 368 2.56 5.14 -9.84
CA SER A 368 3.72 4.24 -9.98
C SER A 368 3.30 2.78 -10.12
N THR A 369 2.24 2.36 -9.44
CA THR A 369 1.68 1.01 -9.59
C THR A 369 1.00 0.82 -10.95
N ALA A 370 0.34 1.86 -11.48
CA ALA A 370 -0.25 1.83 -12.81
C ALA A 370 0.82 1.78 -13.92
N GLU A 371 1.91 2.54 -13.77
CA GLU A 371 3.08 2.47 -14.67
C GLU A 371 3.75 1.10 -14.63
N SER A 372 3.80 0.45 -13.46
CA SER A 372 4.33 -0.90 -13.28
C SER A 372 3.43 -2.00 -13.85
N GLY A 373 2.19 -1.68 -14.23
CA GLY A 373 1.25 -2.55 -14.91
C GLY A 373 -0.10 -2.69 -14.21
N PHE A 374 -1.10 -3.07 -15.01
CA PHE A 374 -2.50 -3.15 -14.56
C PHE A 374 -2.71 -4.09 -13.35
N ALA A 375 -2.02 -5.23 -13.31
CA ALA A 375 -2.12 -6.17 -12.19
C ALA A 375 -1.55 -5.57 -10.88
N THR A 376 -0.47 -4.80 -10.96
CA THR A 376 0.13 -4.11 -9.81
C THR A 376 -0.81 -3.03 -9.27
N TRP A 377 -1.44 -2.26 -10.17
CA TRP A 377 -2.45 -1.27 -9.79
C TRP A 377 -3.68 -1.92 -9.16
N LEU A 378 -4.18 -3.05 -9.70
CA LEU A 378 -5.27 -3.81 -9.09
C LEU A 378 -4.92 -4.31 -7.68
N SER A 379 -3.69 -4.79 -7.47
CA SER A 379 -3.22 -5.20 -6.13
C SER A 379 -3.24 -4.02 -5.15
N PHE A 380 -2.83 -2.84 -5.59
CA PHE A 380 -2.89 -1.62 -4.80
C PHE A 380 -4.34 -1.19 -4.53
N LEU A 381 -5.22 -1.26 -5.54
CA LEU A 381 -6.66 -1.00 -5.38
C LEU A 381 -7.29 -1.91 -4.32
N ALA A 382 -6.97 -3.22 -4.35
CA ALA A 382 -7.45 -4.17 -3.35
C ALA A 382 -6.94 -3.81 -1.94
N LEU A 383 -5.66 -3.45 -1.79
CA LEU A 383 -5.09 -3.02 -0.51
C LEU A 383 -5.80 -1.78 0.03
N LEU A 384 -5.99 -0.75 -0.80
CA LEU A 384 -6.71 0.46 -0.40
C LEU A 384 -8.18 0.17 -0.07
N SER A 385 -8.83 -0.74 -0.80
CA SER A 385 -10.21 -1.16 -0.52
C SER A 385 -10.33 -1.81 0.86
N ILE A 386 -9.39 -2.69 1.21
CA ILE A 386 -9.33 -3.31 2.54
C ILE A 386 -9.11 -2.24 3.61
N SER A 387 -8.14 -1.35 3.39
CA SER A 387 -7.81 -0.28 4.35
C SER A 387 -9.00 0.65 4.57
N LEU A 388 -9.69 1.07 3.50
CA LEU A 388 -10.87 1.92 3.58
C LEU A 388 -12.02 1.22 4.34
N GLY A 389 -12.26 -0.07 4.03
CA GLY A 389 -13.26 -0.87 4.74
C GLY A 389 -12.92 -1.02 6.23
N ALA A 390 -11.66 -1.29 6.57
CA ALA A 390 -11.20 -1.43 7.95
C ALA A 390 -11.30 -0.10 8.72
N ILE A 391 -10.83 1.01 8.14
CA ILE A 391 -10.91 2.33 8.76
C ILE A 391 -12.36 2.73 9.02
N ASN A 392 -13.26 2.51 8.05
CA ASN A 392 -14.67 2.82 8.20
C ASN A 392 -15.38 1.96 9.28
N LEU A 393 -14.82 0.82 9.66
CA LEU A 393 -15.34 0.03 10.78
C LEU A 393 -14.84 0.50 12.16
N LEU A 394 -13.91 1.46 12.23
CA LEU A 394 -13.49 2.02 13.52
C LEU A 394 -14.64 2.72 14.23
N PRO A 395 -14.71 2.66 15.57
CA PRO A 395 -15.76 3.28 16.35
C PRO A 395 -15.61 4.81 16.45
N ILE A 396 -15.40 5.47 15.32
CA ILE A 396 -15.25 6.91 15.19
C ILE A 396 -16.58 7.49 14.66
N PRO A 397 -17.25 8.42 15.35
CA PRO A 397 -18.63 8.84 15.04
C PRO A 397 -18.88 9.45 13.66
N VAL A 398 -17.84 9.80 12.92
CA VAL A 398 -17.91 10.30 11.53
C VAL A 398 -17.88 9.18 10.50
N LEU A 399 -17.45 7.98 10.93
CA LEU A 399 -17.31 6.80 10.10
C LEU A 399 -18.48 5.84 10.32
N ASP A 400 -18.67 4.90 9.43
CA ASP A 400 -19.74 3.89 9.54
C ASP A 400 -19.68 3.12 10.85
N GLY A 401 -18.48 2.77 11.32
CA GLY A 401 -18.27 2.09 12.59
C GLY A 401 -18.85 2.86 13.80
N GLY A 402 -18.78 4.18 13.80
CA GLY A 402 -19.41 5.02 14.82
C GLY A 402 -20.93 4.93 14.77
N HIS A 403 -21.52 4.95 13.57
CA HIS A 403 -22.96 4.73 13.39
C HIS A 403 -23.38 3.31 13.81
N ILE A 404 -22.57 2.29 13.50
CA ILE A 404 -22.79 0.91 13.98
C ILE A 404 -22.86 0.91 15.51
N VAL A 405 -21.93 1.55 16.21
CA VAL A 405 -21.92 1.64 17.67
C VAL A 405 -23.20 2.30 18.18
N PHE A 406 -23.64 3.42 17.58
CA PHE A 406 -24.89 4.07 17.99
C PHE A 406 -26.11 3.15 17.82
N HIS A 407 -26.21 2.42 16.72
CA HIS A 407 -27.32 1.51 16.50
C HIS A 407 -27.25 0.24 17.37
N VAL A 408 -26.06 -0.25 17.72
CA VAL A 408 -25.90 -1.33 18.70
C VAL A 408 -26.39 -0.86 20.08
N VAL A 409 -26.00 0.35 20.51
CA VAL A 409 -26.45 0.94 21.78
C VAL A 409 -27.96 1.17 21.74
N GLU A 410 -28.53 1.67 20.64
CA GLU A 410 -29.98 1.81 20.44
C GLU A 410 -30.69 0.46 20.61
N GLY A 411 -30.13 -0.61 20.01
CA GLY A 411 -30.71 -1.96 20.15
C GLY A 411 -30.67 -2.51 21.57
N LEU A 412 -29.61 -2.22 22.32
CA LEU A 412 -29.47 -2.64 23.72
C LEU A 412 -30.33 -1.84 24.67
N MET A 413 -30.48 -0.53 24.44
CA MET A 413 -31.26 0.37 25.30
C MET A 413 -32.74 0.39 24.95
N GLY A 414 -33.15 -0.12 23.81
CA GLY A 414 -34.54 -0.06 23.29
C GLY A 414 -35.00 1.37 22.92
N ARG A 415 -34.09 2.34 22.89
CA ARG A 415 -34.37 3.72 22.51
C ARG A 415 -33.16 4.35 21.82
N PRO A 416 -33.35 5.31 20.90
CA PRO A 416 -32.27 5.97 20.22
C PRO A 416 -31.36 6.74 21.20
N VAL A 417 -30.08 6.82 20.84
CA VAL A 417 -29.09 7.63 21.58
C VAL A 417 -29.53 9.11 21.52
N PRO A 418 -29.50 9.86 22.62
CA PRO A 418 -29.87 11.27 22.64
C PRO A 418 -29.09 12.08 21.58
N GLU A 419 -29.82 12.96 20.88
CA GLU A 419 -29.26 13.73 19.76
C GLU A 419 -28.04 14.59 20.17
N GLN A 420 -28.09 15.17 21.38
CA GLN A 420 -26.94 15.94 21.92
C GLN A 420 -25.64 15.11 22.01
N ILE A 421 -25.77 13.83 22.42
CA ILE A 421 -24.62 12.93 22.50
C ILE A 421 -24.12 12.61 21.09
N GLN A 422 -25.04 12.37 20.14
CA GLN A 422 -24.65 12.11 18.73
C GLN A 422 -23.90 13.31 18.14
N ILE A 423 -24.42 14.54 18.31
CA ILE A 423 -23.80 15.78 17.79
C ILE A 423 -22.42 16.00 18.42
N MET A 424 -22.31 15.89 19.75
CA MET A 424 -21.02 16.09 20.44
C MET A 424 -19.99 15.04 20.01
N SER A 425 -20.40 13.79 19.93
CA SER A 425 -19.54 12.71 19.46
C SER A 425 -19.08 12.92 18.01
N PHE A 426 -20.00 13.37 17.14
CA PHE A 426 -19.69 13.71 15.75
C PHE A 426 -18.66 14.84 15.64
N GLN A 427 -18.81 15.91 16.45
CA GLN A 427 -17.84 17.02 16.49
C GLN A 427 -16.44 16.55 16.91
N VAL A 428 -16.38 15.71 17.97
CA VAL A 428 -15.10 15.14 18.43
C VAL A 428 -14.49 14.23 17.36
N GLY A 429 -15.30 13.36 16.75
CA GLY A 429 -14.85 12.47 15.67
C GLY A 429 -14.34 13.25 14.46
N LEU A 430 -15.05 14.30 14.06
CA LEU A 430 -14.66 15.18 12.95
C LEU A 430 -13.33 15.88 13.24
N ALA A 431 -13.16 16.42 14.45
CA ALA A 431 -11.91 17.05 14.87
C ALA A 431 -10.74 16.06 14.84
N ALA A 432 -10.95 14.81 15.31
CA ALA A 432 -9.93 13.78 15.29
C ALA A 432 -9.53 13.40 13.86
N VAL A 433 -10.49 13.12 12.96
CA VAL A 433 -10.24 12.78 11.56
C VAL A 433 -9.55 13.95 10.84
N PHE A 434 -9.99 15.19 11.08
CA PHE A 434 -9.34 16.36 10.49
C PHE A 434 -7.90 16.51 10.95
N THR A 435 -7.63 16.31 12.24
CA THR A 435 -6.26 16.35 12.79
C THR A 435 -5.36 15.28 12.17
N LEU A 436 -5.86 14.04 12.05
CA LEU A 436 -5.12 12.95 11.40
C LEU A 436 -4.85 13.27 9.92
N MET A 437 -5.83 13.83 9.20
CA MET A 437 -5.67 14.22 7.80
C MET A 437 -4.61 15.32 7.63
N MET A 438 -4.66 16.35 8.48
CA MET A 438 -3.65 17.43 8.47
C MET A 438 -2.26 16.89 8.77
N PHE A 439 -2.15 15.95 9.70
CA PHE A 439 -0.90 15.29 10.03
C PHE A 439 -0.38 14.42 8.87
N ALA A 440 -1.25 13.68 8.20
CA ALA A 440 -0.89 12.89 7.02
C ALA A 440 -0.40 13.79 5.86
N ILE A 441 -1.08 14.92 5.62
CA ILE A 441 -0.63 15.91 4.61
C ILE A 441 0.73 16.50 5.00
N TYR A 442 0.92 16.83 6.28
CA TYR A 442 2.22 17.31 6.76
C TYR A 442 3.33 16.29 6.51
N ASN A 443 3.09 15.01 6.80
CA ASN A 443 4.05 13.94 6.52
C ASN A 443 4.35 13.83 5.01
N ASP A 444 3.32 13.91 4.17
CA ASP A 444 3.50 13.85 2.71
C ASP A 444 4.41 15.01 2.22
N VAL A 445 4.14 16.23 2.68
CA VAL A 445 4.93 17.42 2.29
C VAL A 445 6.36 17.33 2.84
N ALA A 446 6.55 16.81 4.06
CA ALA A 446 7.87 16.64 4.66
C ALA A 446 8.75 15.61 3.93
N ARG A 447 8.13 14.72 3.12
CA ARG A 447 8.81 13.68 2.34
C ARG A 447 9.10 14.10 0.88
N LEU A 448 8.53 15.22 0.40
CA LEU A 448 8.76 15.77 -0.94
C LEU A 448 10.14 16.45 -1.02
#